data_e0e61097d86405e56d53d2c08e0e1439
#
_entry.id   e0e61097d86405e56d53d2c08e0e1439
#
_cell.length_a   1.000
_cell.length_b   1.000
_cell.length_c   1.000
_cell.angle_alpha   90.00
_cell.angle_beta   90.00
_cell.angle_gamma   90.00
#
_symmetry.space_group_name_H-M   'P 1'
#
loop_
_entity.id
_entity.type
_entity.pdbx_description
1 polymer ?
#
loop_
_entity_poly.entity_id
_entity_poly.type
_entity_poly.pdbx_seq_one_letter_code
_entity_poly.pdbx_strand_id
1 'polypeptide(L)'
;MDTFVSAGLATSGWEPIRVGGTTTRSSLAYFRNPLHALFESMSGGTGSGLTMAVHEPSLPRTIQWWRSFIQWVGGVGVIVLTVSILSRPGSGSYALYRSEAREEKIHPSIVSTVRTVWKLVVGYTLVSFVALFGAIRGSDSAYAASLSAPEAAWQALNHAMTGLTTGGFSVTDNSIATYNSPLVEAVLLPIMILGAIAFPVHYVVLRERSLRELAADLQTRWLFALLGAGVV
;
A
#
# COMPACT_ATOMS: atom_id res chain seq x y z
N MET A 1 17.21 -7.72 -19.06
CA MET A 1 18.10 -7.07 -18.08
C MET A 1 18.70 -5.78 -18.60
N ASP A 2 18.88 -5.64 -19.91
CA ASP A 2 19.55 -4.47 -20.54
C ASP A 2 18.67 -3.21 -20.63
N THR A 3 17.36 -3.32 -20.44
CA THR A 3 16.43 -2.20 -20.47
C THR A 3 16.44 -1.32 -19.22
N PHE A 4 16.90 -1.84 -18.08
CA PHE A 4 16.92 -1.10 -16.82
C PHE A 4 18.08 -0.09 -16.71
N VAL A 5 19.20 -0.40 -17.30
CA VAL A 5 20.39 0.47 -17.25
C VAL A 5 20.30 1.60 -18.27
N SER A 6 19.67 1.34 -19.41
CA SER A 6 19.51 2.34 -20.47
C SER A 6 18.35 3.30 -20.28
N ALA A 7 17.28 2.90 -19.58
CA ALA A 7 16.11 3.75 -19.31
C ALA A 7 16.33 4.76 -18.19
N GLY A 8 17.36 4.59 -17.36
CA GLY A 8 17.52 5.38 -16.14
C GLY A 8 18.08 6.78 -16.30
N LEU A 9 18.77 7.11 -17.41
CA LEU A 9 19.54 8.35 -17.46
C LEU A 9 19.58 9.07 -18.82
N ALA A 10 19.12 8.50 -19.92
CA ALA A 10 19.35 9.08 -21.25
C ALA A 10 18.10 9.20 -22.15
N THR A 11 17.00 8.56 -21.84
CA THR A 11 15.77 8.67 -22.66
C THR A 11 14.73 9.46 -21.91
N SER A 12 13.96 10.26 -22.64
CA SER A 12 12.85 11.07 -22.13
C SER A 12 11.72 10.23 -21.49
N GLY A 13 11.85 8.93 -21.39
CA GLY A 13 10.81 7.99 -20.94
C GLY A 13 9.61 7.87 -21.91
N TRP A 14 9.65 8.61 -23.01
CA TRP A 14 8.58 8.67 -24.01
C TRP A 14 8.77 7.68 -25.16
N GLU A 15 9.95 7.09 -25.28
CA GLU A 15 10.27 6.17 -26.37
C GLU A 15 9.53 4.84 -26.24
N PRO A 16 9.19 4.20 -27.36
CA PRO A 16 8.63 2.86 -27.34
C PRO A 16 9.57 1.87 -26.64
N ILE A 17 8.99 0.98 -25.85
CA ILE A 17 9.71 -0.05 -25.11
C ILE A 17 9.41 -1.44 -25.67
N ARG A 18 10.31 -2.39 -25.46
CA ARG A 18 10.09 -3.80 -25.81
C ARG A 18 9.66 -4.58 -24.57
N VAL A 19 8.47 -5.17 -24.65
CA VAL A 19 7.92 -6.03 -23.61
C VAL A 19 7.53 -7.36 -24.25
N GLY A 20 8.06 -8.47 -23.76
CA GLY A 20 7.72 -9.79 -24.28
C GLY A 20 8.01 -9.98 -25.78
N GLY A 21 9.02 -9.27 -26.32
CA GLY A 21 9.37 -9.33 -27.74
C GLY A 21 8.56 -8.40 -28.66
N THR A 22 7.52 -7.74 -28.17
CA THR A 22 6.71 -6.77 -28.92
C THR A 22 7.11 -5.33 -28.54
N THR A 23 7.09 -4.44 -29.55
CA THR A 23 7.31 -3.01 -29.31
C THR A 23 5.98 -2.35 -28.93
N THR A 24 5.93 -1.77 -27.74
CA THR A 24 4.75 -1.05 -27.22
C THR A 24 5.11 0.38 -26.83
N ARG A 25 4.11 1.21 -26.63
CA ARG A 25 4.32 2.57 -26.10
C ARG A 25 4.80 2.47 -24.65
N SER A 26 5.69 3.36 -24.23
CA SER A 26 6.09 3.44 -22.82
C SER A 26 4.87 3.79 -21.95
N SER A 27 4.84 3.30 -20.73
CA SER A 27 3.78 3.64 -19.77
C SER A 27 3.64 5.14 -19.57
N LEU A 28 4.76 5.89 -19.61
CA LEU A 28 4.75 7.34 -19.50
C LEU A 28 4.01 8.03 -20.67
N ALA A 29 4.06 7.44 -21.86
CA ALA A 29 3.34 8.00 -23.01
C ALA A 29 1.82 7.93 -22.87
N TYR A 30 1.29 6.99 -22.11
CA TYR A 30 -0.13 6.92 -21.79
C TYR A 30 -0.57 8.07 -20.88
N PHE A 31 0.30 8.53 -19.98
CA PHE A 31 0.01 9.64 -19.05
C PHE A 31 0.02 11.03 -19.71
N ARG A 32 0.35 11.12 -21.00
CA ARG A 32 0.09 12.36 -21.79
C ARG A 32 -1.41 12.63 -21.97
N ASN A 33 -2.23 11.59 -21.94
CA ASN A 33 -3.67 11.78 -21.94
C ASN A 33 -4.12 12.21 -20.53
N PRO A 34 -4.74 13.40 -20.39
CA PRO A 34 -5.17 13.89 -19.07
C PRO A 34 -6.15 12.96 -18.36
N LEU A 35 -7.00 12.23 -19.10
CA LEU A 35 -7.94 11.27 -18.52
C LEU A 35 -7.20 10.07 -17.93
N HIS A 36 -6.14 9.57 -18.57
CA HIS A 36 -5.33 8.48 -18.03
C HIS A 36 -4.56 8.93 -16.78
N ALA A 37 -4.00 10.14 -16.81
CA ALA A 37 -3.30 10.70 -15.65
C ALA A 37 -4.27 10.94 -14.47
N LEU A 38 -5.49 11.43 -14.76
CA LEU A 38 -6.54 11.59 -13.76
C LEU A 38 -6.97 10.23 -13.17
N PHE A 39 -7.21 9.24 -14.05
CA PHE A 39 -7.58 7.88 -13.62
C PHE A 39 -6.51 7.28 -12.70
N GLU A 40 -5.23 7.36 -13.08
CA GLU A 40 -4.11 6.86 -12.28
C GLU A 40 -4.04 7.53 -10.91
N SER A 41 -4.20 8.87 -10.88
CA SER A 41 -4.19 9.64 -9.63
C SER A 41 -5.38 9.30 -8.73
N MET A 42 -6.57 9.15 -9.31
CA MET A 42 -7.78 8.76 -8.56
C MET A 42 -7.68 7.33 -8.06
N SER A 43 -7.17 6.41 -8.88
CA SER A 43 -6.93 5.02 -8.49
C SER A 43 -5.93 4.92 -7.35
N GLY A 44 -4.85 5.70 -7.40
CA GLY A 44 -3.90 5.79 -6.30
C GLY A 44 -4.55 6.36 -5.03
N GLY A 45 -5.19 7.52 -5.13
CA GLY A 45 -5.80 8.22 -3.99
C GLY A 45 -6.94 7.47 -3.31
N THR A 46 -7.68 6.65 -4.06
CA THR A 46 -8.78 5.80 -3.53
C THR A 46 -8.33 4.40 -3.11
N GLY A 47 -7.08 4.02 -3.40
CA GLY A 47 -6.56 2.69 -3.10
C GLY A 47 -7.15 1.56 -3.96
N SER A 48 -7.74 1.87 -5.14
CA SER A 48 -8.33 0.84 -6.01
C SER A 48 -7.28 0.00 -6.74
N GLY A 49 -6.06 0.54 -6.94
CA GLY A 49 -4.92 -0.20 -7.51
C GLY A 49 -4.99 -0.48 -9.01
N LEU A 50 -6.04 -0.04 -9.70
CA LEU A 50 -6.15 -0.15 -11.15
C LEU A 50 -5.20 0.84 -11.83
N THR A 51 -4.45 0.41 -12.86
CA THR A 51 -3.42 1.23 -13.47
C THR A 51 -3.59 1.36 -14.99
N MET A 52 -3.18 2.51 -15.50
CA MET A 52 -3.00 2.77 -16.94
C MET A 52 -1.54 2.51 -17.37
N ALA A 53 -0.65 2.17 -16.45
CA ALA A 53 0.71 1.74 -16.78
C ALA A 53 0.66 0.35 -17.46
N VAL A 54 1.33 0.23 -18.58
CA VAL A 54 1.43 -1.03 -19.35
C VAL A 54 2.64 -1.84 -18.91
N HIS A 55 3.66 -1.16 -18.43
CA HIS A 55 4.90 -1.75 -17.93
C HIS A 55 5.47 -0.82 -16.85
N GLU A 56 5.26 -1.18 -15.60
CA GLU A 56 5.63 -0.38 -14.45
C GLU A 56 7.14 -0.15 -14.31
N PRO A 57 8.02 -1.14 -14.57
CA PRO A 57 9.45 -0.93 -14.49
C PRO A 57 10.00 0.14 -15.45
N SER A 58 9.28 0.44 -16.55
CA SER A 58 9.68 1.50 -17.50
C SER A 58 9.36 2.91 -17.03
N LEU A 59 8.56 3.04 -15.97
CA LEU A 59 8.25 4.35 -15.40
C LEU A 59 9.47 4.95 -14.70
N PRO A 60 9.70 6.27 -14.84
CA PRO A 60 10.70 6.97 -14.06
C PRO A 60 10.46 6.75 -12.54
N ARG A 61 11.53 6.63 -11.77
CA ARG A 61 11.45 6.39 -10.31
C ARG A 61 10.59 7.43 -9.58
N THR A 62 10.60 8.67 -10.05
CA THR A 62 9.74 9.73 -9.50
C THR A 62 8.26 9.40 -9.65
N ILE A 63 7.85 8.85 -10.79
CA ILE A 63 6.46 8.44 -11.03
C ILE A 63 6.11 7.18 -10.24
N GLN A 64 7.02 6.19 -10.17
CA GLN A 64 6.83 5.00 -9.33
C GLN A 64 6.64 5.39 -7.86
N TRP A 65 7.50 6.29 -7.36
CA TRP A 65 7.39 6.84 -6.00
C TRP A 65 6.07 7.57 -5.80
N TRP A 66 5.70 8.45 -6.73
CA TRP A 66 4.45 9.22 -6.64
C TRP A 66 3.23 8.29 -6.55
N ARG A 67 3.18 7.24 -7.37
CA ARG A 67 2.11 6.24 -7.36
C ARG A 67 1.98 5.57 -5.99
N SER A 68 3.06 5.05 -5.46
CA SER A 68 3.08 4.40 -4.14
C SER A 68 2.76 5.40 -3.02
N PHE A 69 3.27 6.61 -3.11
CA PHE A 69 3.07 7.66 -2.11
C PHE A 69 1.63 8.17 -2.06
N ILE A 70 1.01 8.44 -3.23
CA ILE A 70 -0.39 8.89 -3.27
C ILE A 70 -1.33 7.80 -2.75
N GLN A 71 -1.02 6.54 -3.01
CA GLN A 71 -1.77 5.40 -2.49
C GLN A 71 -1.62 5.28 -0.97
N TRP A 72 -0.40 5.45 -0.46
CA TRP A 72 -0.11 5.45 0.96
C TRP A 72 -0.82 6.60 1.71
N VAL A 73 -0.75 7.82 1.17
CA VAL A 73 -1.46 8.99 1.74
C VAL A 73 -2.97 8.82 1.60
N GLY A 74 -3.45 8.32 0.47
CA GLY A 74 -4.88 8.12 0.20
C GLY A 74 -5.53 7.13 1.17
N GLY A 75 -4.88 5.99 1.42
CA GLY A 75 -5.36 5.00 2.37
C GLY A 75 -5.51 5.55 3.79
N VAL A 76 -4.57 6.37 4.24
CA VAL A 76 -4.67 7.06 5.54
C VAL A 76 -5.64 8.25 5.48
N GLY A 77 -5.63 8.98 4.38
CA GLY A 77 -6.42 10.20 4.19
C GLY A 77 -7.92 9.96 4.28
N VAL A 78 -8.42 8.88 3.70
CA VAL A 78 -9.84 8.49 3.79
C VAL A 78 -10.25 8.26 5.24
N ILE A 79 -9.41 7.57 6.03
CA ILE A 79 -9.69 7.32 7.45
C ILE A 79 -9.75 8.64 8.24
N VAL A 80 -8.76 9.51 8.04
CA VAL A 80 -8.69 10.82 8.68
C VAL A 80 -9.90 11.69 8.31
N LEU A 81 -10.28 11.68 7.05
CA LEU A 81 -11.43 12.43 6.53
C LEU A 81 -12.74 11.90 7.12
N THR A 82 -12.91 10.59 7.17
CA THR A 82 -14.07 9.93 7.76
C THR A 82 -14.20 10.28 9.24
N VAL A 83 -13.12 10.15 10.02
CA VAL A 83 -13.11 10.54 11.43
C VAL A 83 -13.43 12.03 11.60
N SER A 84 -12.89 12.89 10.75
CA SER A 84 -13.12 14.34 10.83
C SER A 84 -14.57 14.73 10.54
N ILE A 85 -15.23 14.07 9.58
CA ILE A 85 -16.63 14.34 9.22
C ILE A 85 -17.58 13.77 10.27
N LEU A 86 -17.37 12.52 10.69
CA LEU A 86 -18.22 11.81 11.63
C LEU A 86 -18.14 12.37 13.06
N SER A 87 -17.02 12.99 13.42
CA SER A 87 -16.81 13.57 14.75
C SER A 87 -17.43 14.95 14.96
N ARG A 88 -18.13 15.53 13.96
CA ARG A 88 -18.77 16.83 14.11
C ARG A 88 -20.02 16.71 15.00
N PRO A 89 -20.12 17.45 16.13
CA PRO A 89 -21.33 17.49 16.94
C PRO A 89 -22.52 18.00 16.12
N GLY A 90 -23.67 17.30 16.18
CA GLY A 90 -24.90 17.70 15.49
C GLY A 90 -25.12 17.12 14.09
N SER A 91 -24.18 16.33 13.53
CA SER A 91 -24.45 15.54 12.33
C SER A 91 -25.24 14.28 12.72
N GLY A 92 -26.30 13.92 11.95
CA GLY A 92 -27.03 12.66 12.15
C GLY A 92 -26.11 11.42 12.06
N SER A 93 -25.01 11.55 11.33
CA SER A 93 -23.91 10.58 11.26
C SER A 93 -23.19 10.39 12.61
N TYR A 94 -23.15 11.42 13.45
CA TYR A 94 -22.55 11.32 14.79
C TYR A 94 -23.35 10.39 15.72
N ALA A 95 -24.69 10.41 15.62
CA ALA A 95 -25.56 9.50 16.37
C ALA A 95 -25.42 8.05 15.89
N LEU A 96 -25.34 7.82 14.57
CA LEU A 96 -25.09 6.51 13.97
C LEU A 96 -23.68 5.98 14.32
N TYR A 97 -22.66 6.83 14.22
CA TYR A 97 -21.30 6.46 14.61
C TYR A 97 -21.20 6.12 16.11
N ARG A 98 -21.91 6.85 16.96
CA ARG A 98 -21.96 6.59 18.40
C ARG A 98 -22.72 5.30 18.76
N SER A 99 -23.67 4.88 17.93
CA SER A 99 -24.42 3.63 18.14
C SER A 99 -23.66 2.39 17.64
N GLU A 100 -22.80 2.54 16.62
CA GLU A 100 -22.01 1.44 16.04
C GLU A 100 -20.59 1.35 16.59
N ALA A 101 -19.95 2.48 16.87
CA ALA A 101 -18.65 2.51 17.53
C ALA A 101 -18.86 2.53 19.04
N ARG A 102 -18.56 1.43 19.71
CA ARG A 102 -18.35 1.41 21.16
C ARG A 102 -17.50 2.62 21.54
N GLU A 103 -17.95 3.43 22.49
CA GLU A 103 -17.53 4.77 22.92
C GLU A 103 -16.01 5.07 23.12
N GLU A 104 -15.12 4.27 22.62
CA GLU A 104 -13.68 4.51 22.76
C GLU A 104 -13.17 5.44 21.67
N LYS A 105 -13.30 6.75 21.93
CA LYS A 105 -12.52 7.75 21.20
C LYS A 105 -11.05 7.47 21.41
N ILE A 106 -10.28 7.31 20.32
CA ILE A 106 -8.81 7.21 20.40
C ILE A 106 -8.27 8.40 21.21
N HIS A 107 -8.87 9.58 21.01
CA HIS A 107 -8.52 10.81 21.72
C HIS A 107 -9.69 11.81 21.73
N PRO A 108 -9.77 12.71 22.73
CA PRO A 108 -10.81 13.74 22.83
C PRO A 108 -10.77 14.78 21.70
N SER A 109 -9.67 14.88 20.93
CA SER A 109 -9.54 15.80 19.80
C SER A 109 -9.20 15.08 18.50
N ILE A 110 -9.80 15.55 17.38
CA ILE A 110 -9.51 15.04 16.03
C ILE A 110 -8.02 15.11 15.71
N VAL A 111 -7.34 16.19 16.10
CA VAL A 111 -5.91 16.39 15.83
C VAL A 111 -5.05 15.32 16.50
N SER A 112 -5.36 14.94 17.73
CA SER A 112 -4.61 13.89 18.43
C SER A 112 -4.88 12.51 17.84
N THR A 113 -6.10 12.24 17.40
CA THR A 113 -6.45 11.01 16.67
C THR A 113 -5.65 10.91 15.36
N VAL A 114 -5.67 11.95 14.53
CA VAL A 114 -4.91 12.02 13.27
C VAL A 114 -3.42 11.79 13.51
N ARG A 115 -2.85 12.46 14.51
CA ARG A 115 -1.43 12.30 14.86
C ARG A 115 -1.10 10.86 15.27
N THR A 116 -1.99 10.21 16.00
CA THR A 116 -1.81 8.82 16.44
C THR A 116 -1.88 7.87 15.24
N VAL A 117 -2.86 8.03 14.35
CA VAL A 117 -2.99 7.23 13.12
C VAL A 117 -1.71 7.35 12.28
N TRP A 118 -1.21 8.57 12.04
CA TRP A 118 0.02 8.77 11.29
C TRP A 118 1.25 8.11 11.93
N LYS A 119 1.38 8.18 13.26
CA LYS A 119 2.49 7.51 13.97
C LYS A 119 2.43 5.99 13.78
N LEU A 120 1.23 5.40 13.84
CA LEU A 120 1.04 3.97 13.62
C LEU A 120 1.39 3.58 12.18
N VAL A 121 0.87 4.32 11.19
CA VAL A 121 1.12 4.05 9.77
C VAL A 121 2.60 4.16 9.44
N VAL A 122 3.28 5.22 9.87
CA VAL A 122 4.72 5.39 9.65
C VAL A 122 5.50 4.26 10.35
N GLY A 123 5.16 3.94 11.59
CA GLY A 123 5.79 2.85 12.33
C GLY A 123 5.64 1.50 11.63
N TYR A 124 4.42 1.15 11.21
CA TYR A 124 4.18 -0.08 10.46
C TYR A 124 4.85 -0.08 9.09
N THR A 125 4.89 1.05 8.37
CA THR A 125 5.60 1.16 7.10
C THR A 125 7.09 0.88 7.27
N LEU A 126 7.71 1.43 8.32
CA LEU A 126 9.13 1.17 8.60
C LEU A 126 9.41 -0.30 8.94
N VAL A 127 8.58 -0.91 9.78
CA VAL A 127 8.70 -2.35 10.09
C VAL A 127 8.49 -3.19 8.85
N SER A 128 7.47 -2.88 8.04
CA SER A 128 7.17 -3.57 6.78
C SER A 128 8.30 -3.43 5.77
N PHE A 129 8.88 -2.24 5.67
CA PHE A 129 10.04 -1.99 4.81
C PHE A 129 11.23 -2.88 5.19
N VAL A 130 11.58 -2.91 6.47
CA VAL A 130 12.72 -3.73 6.95
C VAL A 130 12.45 -5.22 6.73
N ALA A 131 11.23 -5.67 7.02
CA ALA A 131 10.84 -7.07 6.84
C ALA A 131 10.86 -7.48 5.36
N LEU A 132 10.29 -6.67 4.46
CA LEU A 132 10.30 -6.94 3.02
C LEU A 132 11.70 -6.85 2.42
N PHE A 133 12.50 -5.86 2.83
CA PHE A 133 13.89 -5.77 2.39
C PHE A 133 14.68 -7.03 2.79
N GLY A 134 14.52 -7.48 4.04
CA GLY A 134 15.12 -8.72 4.52
C GLY A 134 14.63 -9.95 3.74
N ALA A 135 13.33 -10.04 3.46
CA ALA A 135 12.75 -11.14 2.69
C ALA A 135 13.24 -11.17 1.23
N ILE A 136 13.32 -10.01 0.57
CA ILE A 136 13.85 -9.91 -0.81
C ILE A 136 15.32 -10.31 -0.82
N ARG A 137 16.12 -9.85 0.13
CA ARG A 137 17.56 -10.18 0.22
C ARG A 137 17.84 -11.63 0.64
N GLY A 138 16.94 -12.22 1.43
CA GLY A 138 17.02 -13.62 1.87
C GLY A 138 16.33 -14.61 0.93
N SER A 139 15.75 -14.13 -0.17
CA SER A 139 15.06 -14.98 -1.15
C SER A 139 16.06 -15.66 -2.09
N ASP A 140 15.83 -16.94 -2.35
CA ASP A 140 16.60 -17.73 -3.33
C ASP A 140 16.14 -17.48 -4.79
N SER A 141 15.24 -16.56 -5.01
CA SER A 141 14.72 -16.21 -6.34
C SER A 141 15.80 -15.59 -7.21
N ALA A 142 15.89 -16.05 -8.45
CA ALA A 142 16.82 -15.49 -9.44
C ALA A 142 16.59 -13.99 -9.68
N TYR A 143 15.33 -13.54 -9.64
CA TYR A 143 14.99 -12.11 -9.74
C TYR A 143 15.52 -11.33 -8.54
N ALA A 144 15.24 -11.79 -7.32
CA ALA A 144 15.70 -11.13 -6.10
C ALA A 144 17.23 -11.09 -6.02
N ALA A 145 17.91 -12.18 -6.41
CA ALA A 145 19.36 -12.25 -6.46
C ALA A 145 19.98 -11.28 -7.48
N SER A 146 19.26 -10.93 -8.54
CA SER A 146 19.72 -9.97 -9.56
C SER A 146 19.64 -8.51 -9.09
N LEU A 147 18.90 -8.23 -8.02
CA LEU A 147 18.72 -6.86 -7.52
C LEU A 147 19.94 -6.40 -6.71
N SER A 148 20.41 -5.20 -6.99
CA SER A 148 21.34 -4.51 -6.10
C SER A 148 20.66 -4.16 -4.77
N ALA A 149 21.42 -3.95 -3.70
CA ALA A 149 20.84 -3.58 -2.40
C ALA A 149 19.99 -2.29 -2.45
N PRO A 150 20.40 -1.21 -3.15
CA PRO A 150 19.54 -0.03 -3.32
C PRO A 150 18.25 -0.32 -4.08
N GLU A 151 18.28 -1.22 -5.09
CA GLU A 151 17.10 -1.60 -5.86
C GLU A 151 16.12 -2.42 -5.02
N ALA A 152 16.64 -3.39 -4.27
CA ALA A 152 15.84 -4.17 -3.33
C ALA A 152 15.19 -3.28 -2.25
N ALA A 153 15.93 -2.30 -1.74
CA ALA A 153 15.39 -1.31 -0.79
C ALA A 153 14.30 -0.44 -1.43
N TRP A 154 14.51 -0.01 -2.68
CA TRP A 154 13.52 0.76 -3.42
C TRP A 154 12.21 -0.01 -3.58
N GLN A 155 12.29 -1.25 -4.05
CA GLN A 155 11.13 -2.10 -4.25
C GLN A 155 10.44 -2.42 -2.91
N ALA A 156 11.22 -2.77 -1.87
CA ALA A 156 10.70 -3.03 -0.54
C ALA A 156 9.92 -1.83 0.04
N LEU A 157 10.43 -0.61 -0.14
CA LEU A 157 9.77 0.60 0.35
C LEU A 157 8.43 0.85 -0.36
N ASN A 158 8.41 0.73 -1.69
CA ASN A 158 7.19 0.90 -2.46
C ASN A 158 6.13 -0.15 -2.10
N HIS A 159 6.52 -1.43 -2.02
CA HIS A 159 5.60 -2.50 -1.61
C HIS A 159 5.17 -2.40 -0.15
N ALA A 160 6.02 -1.89 0.77
CA ALA A 160 5.61 -1.64 2.15
C ALA A 160 4.51 -0.57 2.24
N MET A 161 4.61 0.50 1.45
CA MET A 161 3.59 1.54 1.41
C MET A 161 2.28 1.04 0.82
N THR A 162 2.33 0.41 -0.35
CA THR A 162 1.12 -0.04 -1.06
C THR A 162 0.49 -1.28 -0.45
N GLY A 163 1.30 -2.18 0.11
CA GLY A 163 0.82 -3.37 0.81
C GLY A 163 0.13 -3.04 2.13
N LEU A 164 0.70 -2.12 2.94
CA LEU A 164 0.09 -1.70 4.20
C LEU A 164 -1.24 -0.98 3.99
N THR A 165 -1.38 -0.21 2.92
CA THR A 165 -2.63 0.49 2.60
C THR A 165 -3.60 -0.34 1.74
N THR A 166 -3.26 -1.61 1.49
CA THR A 166 -4.04 -2.54 0.67
C THR A 166 -4.38 -1.99 -0.72
N GLY A 167 -3.49 -1.16 -1.26
CA GLY A 167 -3.76 -0.37 -2.45
C GLY A 167 -3.42 -1.07 -3.77
N GLY A 168 -2.39 -1.92 -3.80
CA GLY A 168 -2.08 -2.80 -4.92
C GLY A 168 -1.18 -2.22 -6.01
N PHE A 169 -0.83 -0.93 -6.00
CA PHE A 169 0.17 -0.41 -6.95
C PHE A 169 1.53 -1.09 -6.74
N SER A 170 2.21 -1.37 -7.84
CA SER A 170 3.49 -2.03 -7.86
C SER A 170 4.52 -1.25 -8.68
N VAL A 171 5.77 -1.56 -8.47
CA VAL A 171 6.91 -1.14 -9.28
C VAL A 171 7.40 -2.25 -10.22
N THR A 172 6.72 -3.40 -10.19
CA THR A 172 6.97 -4.58 -11.02
C THR A 172 5.68 -5.00 -11.72
N ASP A 173 5.75 -5.47 -12.97
CA ASP A 173 4.58 -5.79 -13.79
C ASP A 173 3.66 -6.87 -13.20
N ASN A 174 4.25 -7.89 -12.59
CA ASN A 174 3.50 -8.97 -11.94
C ASN A 174 3.43 -8.80 -10.42
N SER A 175 3.56 -7.55 -9.91
CA SER A 175 3.52 -7.28 -8.48
C SER A 175 4.48 -8.22 -7.72
N ILE A 176 4.03 -8.79 -6.62
CA ILE A 176 4.84 -9.70 -5.77
C ILE A 176 5.18 -11.03 -6.46
N ALA A 177 4.35 -11.48 -7.40
CA ALA A 177 4.62 -12.70 -8.17
C ALA A 177 5.93 -12.62 -8.97
N THR A 178 6.44 -11.42 -9.28
CA THR A 178 7.75 -11.22 -9.92
C THR A 178 8.89 -11.82 -9.11
N TYR A 179 8.79 -11.81 -7.79
CA TYR A 179 9.83 -12.40 -6.93
C TYR A 179 9.83 -13.93 -6.95
N ASN A 180 8.70 -14.55 -7.28
CA ASN A 180 8.55 -16.03 -7.27
C ASN A 180 9.16 -16.63 -5.98
N SER A 181 8.78 -16.10 -4.85
CA SER A 181 9.38 -16.41 -3.55
C SER A 181 8.32 -16.52 -2.45
N PRO A 182 8.09 -17.72 -1.93
CA PRO A 182 7.18 -17.92 -0.80
C PRO A 182 7.56 -17.10 0.43
N LEU A 183 8.85 -16.79 0.60
CA LEU A 183 9.32 -15.97 1.72
C LEU A 183 8.81 -14.52 1.61
N VAL A 184 8.88 -13.93 0.41
CA VAL A 184 8.39 -12.56 0.17
C VAL A 184 6.87 -12.50 0.34
N GLU A 185 6.15 -13.49 -0.17
CA GLU A 185 4.70 -13.61 -0.01
C GLU A 185 4.31 -13.78 1.46
N ALA A 186 4.99 -14.68 2.18
CA ALA A 186 4.73 -14.92 3.60
C ALA A 186 4.99 -13.69 4.49
N VAL A 187 5.88 -12.79 4.09
CA VAL A 187 6.12 -11.53 4.79
C VAL A 187 5.09 -10.47 4.41
N LEU A 188 4.68 -10.42 3.12
CA LEU A 188 3.71 -9.42 2.67
C LEU A 188 2.30 -9.67 3.20
N LEU A 189 1.85 -10.93 3.27
CA LEU A 189 0.50 -11.28 3.73
C LEU A 189 0.16 -10.70 5.11
N PRO A 190 0.98 -10.87 6.16
CA PRO A 190 0.73 -10.21 7.45
C PRO A 190 0.67 -8.68 7.36
N ILE A 191 1.48 -8.05 6.49
CA ILE A 191 1.47 -6.60 6.29
C ILE A 191 0.12 -6.15 5.73
N MET A 192 -0.41 -6.87 4.73
CA MET A 192 -1.74 -6.59 4.16
C MET A 192 -2.85 -6.80 5.19
N ILE A 193 -2.76 -7.86 6.00
CA ILE A 193 -3.72 -8.13 7.08
C ILE A 193 -3.70 -6.99 8.11
N LEU A 194 -2.51 -6.54 8.53
CA LEU A 194 -2.37 -5.40 9.42
C LEU A 194 -3.02 -4.13 8.84
N GLY A 195 -2.85 -3.90 7.55
CA GLY A 195 -3.47 -2.76 6.87
C GLY A 195 -4.99 -2.85 6.75
N ALA A 196 -5.54 -4.06 6.68
CA ALA A 196 -6.97 -4.31 6.60
C ALA A 196 -7.70 -4.19 7.95
N ILE A 197 -6.98 -4.26 9.07
CA ILE A 197 -7.56 -4.07 10.41
C ILE A 197 -7.74 -2.56 10.68
N ALA A 198 -8.87 -2.17 11.25
CA ALA A 198 -9.15 -0.78 11.57
C ALA A 198 -8.12 -0.17 12.54
N PHE A 199 -7.60 1.03 12.25
CA PHE A 199 -6.56 1.68 13.08
C PHE A 199 -6.95 1.92 14.55
N PRO A 200 -8.22 2.19 14.90
CA PRO A 200 -8.63 2.22 16.30
C PRO A 200 -8.31 0.94 17.07
N VAL A 201 -8.52 -0.22 16.44
CA VAL A 201 -8.22 -1.52 17.05
C VAL A 201 -6.72 -1.65 17.34
N HIS A 202 -5.87 -1.24 16.39
CA HIS A 202 -4.41 -1.21 16.62
C HIS A 202 -4.02 -0.34 17.80
N TYR A 203 -4.65 0.84 17.92
CA TYR A 203 -4.38 1.75 19.03
C TYR A 203 -4.71 1.11 20.39
N VAL A 204 -5.89 0.49 20.49
CA VAL A 204 -6.34 -0.17 21.72
C VAL A 204 -5.41 -1.34 22.06
N VAL A 205 -5.10 -2.20 21.09
CA VAL A 205 -4.20 -3.34 21.27
C VAL A 205 -2.82 -2.91 21.78
N LEU A 206 -2.26 -1.86 21.21
CA LEU A 206 -0.93 -1.36 21.61
C LEU A 206 -0.97 -0.68 22.99
N ARG A 207 -2.06 0.02 23.30
CA ARG A 207 -2.24 0.70 24.58
C ARG A 207 -2.45 -0.28 25.72
N GLU A 208 -3.33 -1.25 25.52
CA GLU A 208 -3.69 -2.24 26.54
C GLU A 208 -2.78 -3.47 26.53
N ARG A 209 -1.91 -3.59 25.52
CA ARG A 209 -1.03 -4.74 25.30
C ARG A 209 -1.80 -6.07 25.31
N SER A 210 -3.03 -6.05 24.81
CA SER A 210 -3.93 -7.21 24.81
C SER A 210 -4.41 -7.52 23.40
N LEU A 211 -4.16 -8.75 22.94
CA LEU A 211 -4.67 -9.25 21.66
C LEU A 211 -6.17 -9.62 21.73
N ARG A 212 -6.77 -9.59 22.93
CA ARG A 212 -8.21 -9.90 23.09
C ARG A 212 -9.09 -8.91 22.32
N GLU A 213 -8.63 -7.66 22.18
CA GLU A 213 -9.33 -6.62 21.43
C GLU A 213 -9.47 -6.95 19.94
N LEU A 214 -8.49 -7.63 19.34
CA LEU A 214 -8.60 -8.15 17.97
C LEU A 214 -9.75 -9.18 17.85
N ALA A 215 -9.88 -10.04 18.86
CA ALA A 215 -10.93 -11.05 18.88
C ALA A 215 -12.31 -10.48 19.30
N ALA A 216 -12.35 -9.33 19.96
CA ALA A 216 -13.57 -8.63 20.34
C ALA A 216 -14.16 -7.82 19.19
N ASP A 217 -13.31 -7.31 18.28
CA ASP A 217 -13.75 -6.53 17.13
C ASP A 217 -14.43 -7.40 16.07
N LEU A 218 -15.68 -7.05 15.73
CA LEU A 218 -16.48 -7.85 14.78
C LEU A 218 -15.89 -7.83 13.37
N GLN A 219 -15.34 -6.70 12.92
CA GLN A 219 -14.75 -6.57 11.58
C GLN A 219 -13.50 -7.43 11.46
N THR A 220 -12.64 -7.41 12.47
CA THR A 220 -11.43 -8.22 12.54
C THR A 220 -11.76 -9.72 12.59
N ARG A 221 -12.79 -10.12 13.31
CA ARG A 221 -13.26 -11.52 13.32
C ARG A 221 -13.71 -11.99 11.94
N TRP A 222 -14.51 -11.18 11.23
CA TRP A 222 -14.96 -11.53 9.88
C TRP A 222 -13.80 -11.52 8.88
N LEU A 223 -12.83 -10.60 9.02
CA LEU A 223 -11.62 -10.61 8.20
C LEU A 223 -10.90 -11.95 8.32
N PHE A 224 -10.63 -12.43 9.53
CA PHE A 224 -9.94 -13.70 9.72
C PHE A 224 -10.80 -14.91 9.28
N ALA A 225 -12.13 -14.87 9.47
CA ALA A 225 -13.02 -15.92 9.00
C ALA A 225 -13.02 -16.02 7.48
N LEU A 226 -13.06 -14.89 6.76
CA LEU A 226 -13.01 -14.85 5.30
C LEU A 226 -11.63 -15.25 4.76
N LEU A 227 -10.55 -14.83 5.39
CA LEU A 227 -9.20 -15.28 5.04
C LEU A 227 -9.06 -16.79 5.21
N GLY A 228 -9.53 -17.33 6.34
CA GLY A 228 -9.53 -18.78 6.59
C GLY A 228 -10.36 -19.57 5.57
N ALA A 229 -11.53 -19.05 5.19
CA ALA A 229 -12.38 -19.68 4.17
C ALA A 229 -11.81 -19.59 2.75
N GLY A 230 -11.02 -18.54 2.45
CA GLY A 230 -10.41 -18.33 1.13
C GLY A 230 -9.14 -19.14 0.90
N VAL A 231 -8.57 -19.75 1.93
CA VAL A 231 -7.36 -20.61 1.85
C VAL A 231 -7.73 -22.09 1.67
N VAL A 232 -8.99 -22.47 1.88
CA VAL A 232 -9.52 -23.81 1.65
C VAL A 232 -10.10 -23.92 0.25
#